data_46e2f983156577c29f12cbb3578764ed
#
_entry.id   46e2f983156577c29f12cbb3578764ed
#
_cell.length_a   1.000
_cell.length_b   1.000
_cell.length_c   1.000
_cell.angle_alpha   90.00
_cell.angle_beta   90.00
_cell.angle_gamma   90.00
#
_symmetry.space_group_name_H-M   'P 1'
#
loop_
_entity.id
_entity.type
_entity.pdbx_description
1 polymer ?
#
loop_
_entity_poly.entity_id
_entity_poly.type
_entity_poly.pdbx_seq_one_letter_code
_entity_poly.pdbx_strand_id
1 'polypeptide(L)' 'MPHIEAGVIHAHEAYSKRMVLQRLGISQKFWDKLLDEGLPFTIIGHSRWVTGQALIEHLNRNAKQKESA' A
#
# COMPACT_ATOMS: atom_id res chain seq x y z
N MET A 1 24.21 -3.30 2.52
CA MET A 1 23.28 -3.97 2.59
C MET A 1 22.09 -3.35 2.68
N PRO A 2 21.37 -3.62 1.95
CA PRO A 2 20.17 -3.03 1.98
C PRO A 2 19.47 -3.50 3.15
N HIS A 3 18.93 -2.69 3.82
CA HIS A 3 18.03 -3.07 4.81
C HIS A 3 16.75 -2.48 4.46
N ILE A 4 15.72 -3.01 4.98
CA ILE A 4 14.43 -2.55 4.70
C ILE A 4 14.08 -1.51 5.71
N GLU A 5 13.79 -0.34 5.25
CA GLU A 5 13.41 0.73 6.14
C GLU A 5 11.91 0.76 6.27
N ALA A 6 11.43 0.88 7.48
CA ALA A 6 10.00 1.00 7.70
C ALA A 6 9.52 2.25 6.98
N GLY A 7 8.37 2.16 6.37
CA GLY A 7 7.79 3.29 5.69
C GLY A 7 8.20 3.45 4.24
N VAL A 8 9.10 2.59 3.75
CA VAL A 8 9.55 2.71 2.37
C VAL A 8 8.84 1.70 1.49
N ILE A 9 8.24 2.18 0.42
CA ILE A 9 7.58 1.34 -0.57
C ILE A 9 8.25 1.57 -1.92
N HIS A 10 8.69 0.49 -2.53
CA HIS A 10 9.36 0.55 -3.83
C HIS A 10 8.37 0.27 -4.94
N ALA A 11 8.37 1.14 -5.96
CA ALA A 11 7.39 1.05 -7.03
C ALA A 11 7.45 -0.26 -7.81
N HIS A 12 8.63 -0.88 -7.86
CA HIS A 12 8.80 -2.07 -8.68
C HIS A 12 8.67 -3.37 -7.91
N GLU A 13 8.16 -3.31 -6.69
CA GLU A 13 7.99 -4.51 -5.88
C GLU A 13 6.52 -4.76 -5.62
N ALA A 14 6.21 -6.02 -5.32
CA ALA A 14 4.86 -6.38 -4.94
C ALA A 14 4.85 -6.67 -3.44
N TYR A 15 3.77 -6.32 -2.79
CA TYR A 15 3.64 -6.45 -1.35
C TYR A 15 2.37 -7.16 -0.98
N SER A 16 2.49 -8.11 -0.04
CA SER A 16 1.30 -8.73 0.52
C SER A 16 0.70 -7.80 1.57
N LYS A 17 -0.52 -8.12 1.98
CA LYS A 17 -1.18 -7.34 3.01
C LYS A 17 -0.29 -7.17 4.24
N ARG A 18 0.28 -8.29 4.71
CA ARG A 18 1.11 -8.22 5.91
C ARG A 18 2.27 -7.26 5.74
N MET A 19 2.92 -7.31 4.58
CA MET A 19 4.06 -6.44 4.33
C MET A 19 3.66 -4.98 4.30
N VAL A 20 2.53 -4.68 3.69
CA VAL A 20 2.05 -3.31 3.64
C VAL A 20 1.76 -2.79 5.03
N LEU A 21 1.09 -3.60 5.85
CA LEU A 21 0.79 -3.18 7.21
C LEU A 21 2.05 -2.87 7.98
N GLN A 22 3.07 -3.70 7.81
CA GLN A 22 4.32 -3.50 8.53
C GLN A 22 5.09 -2.30 8.01
N ARG A 23 5.18 -2.17 6.69
CA ARG A 23 5.96 -1.09 6.10
C ARG A 23 5.37 0.27 6.39
N LEU A 24 4.06 0.36 6.32
CA LEU A 24 3.39 1.64 6.52
C LEU A 24 2.96 1.87 7.96
N GLY A 25 3.00 0.83 8.78
CA GLY A 25 2.56 0.98 10.16
C GLY A 25 1.07 1.26 10.28
N ILE A 26 0.28 0.70 9.37
CA ILE A 26 -1.16 0.94 9.37
C ILE A 26 -1.90 -0.26 9.94
N SER A 27 -3.15 -0.04 10.29
CA SER A 27 -3.98 -1.09 10.84
C SER A 27 -4.69 -1.86 9.76
N GLN A 28 -5.23 -3.01 10.13
CA GLN A 28 -6.06 -3.80 9.23
C GLN A 28 -7.24 -2.98 8.71
N LYS A 29 -7.80 -2.17 9.57
CA LYS A 29 -8.94 -1.36 9.22
C LYS A 29 -8.60 -0.37 8.12
N PHE A 30 -7.42 0.23 8.21
CA PHE A 30 -6.98 1.17 7.19
C PHE A 30 -6.70 0.47 5.89
N TRP A 31 -6.16 -0.74 5.95
CA TRP A 31 -5.93 -1.56 4.76
C TRP A 31 -7.26 -1.83 4.05
N ASP A 32 -8.27 -2.22 4.81
CA ASP A 32 -9.59 -2.49 4.24
C ASP A 32 -10.15 -1.24 3.58
N LYS A 33 -9.89 -0.10 4.18
CA LYS A 33 -10.34 1.16 3.61
C LYS A 33 -9.67 1.45 2.28
N LEU A 34 -8.37 1.17 2.17
CA LEU A 34 -7.66 1.38 0.92
C LEU A 34 -8.25 0.54 -0.20
N LEU A 35 -8.57 -0.72 0.10
CA LEU A 35 -9.16 -1.59 -0.90
C LEU A 35 -10.55 -1.12 -1.29
N ASP A 36 -11.30 -0.63 -0.33
CA ASP A 36 -12.64 -0.15 -0.56
C ASP A 36 -12.62 1.11 -1.43
N GLU A 37 -11.56 1.89 -1.34
CA GLU A 37 -11.41 3.09 -2.15
C GLU A 37 -10.97 2.80 -3.57
N GLY A 38 -10.67 1.55 -3.88
CA GLY A 38 -10.33 1.20 -5.24
C GLY A 38 -8.87 0.88 -5.48
N LEU A 39 -8.10 0.65 -4.44
CA LEU A 39 -6.70 0.26 -4.63
C LEU A 39 -6.63 -1.06 -5.39
N PRO A 40 -5.97 -1.12 -6.54
CA PRO A 40 -5.89 -2.35 -7.30
C PRO A 40 -5.08 -3.41 -6.56
N PHE A 41 -5.55 -4.64 -6.62
CA PHE A 41 -4.83 -5.75 -6.02
C PHE A 41 -4.99 -7.00 -6.84
N THR A 42 -4.08 -7.95 -6.61
CA THR A 42 -4.11 -9.24 -7.27
C THR A 42 -4.14 -10.31 -6.20
N ILE A 43 -4.88 -11.38 -6.45
CA ILE A 43 -4.93 -12.48 -5.51
C ILE A 43 -3.96 -13.55 -5.97
N ILE A 44 -3.03 -13.91 -5.11
CA ILE A 44 -2.08 -14.97 -5.39
C ILE A 44 -2.24 -15.98 -4.26
N GLY A 45 -2.67 -17.19 -4.61
CA GLY A 45 -3.00 -18.16 -3.58
C GLY A 45 -4.17 -17.67 -2.78
N HIS A 46 -3.97 -17.45 -1.49
CA HIS A 46 -5.02 -16.96 -0.63
C HIS A 46 -4.74 -15.54 -0.14
N SER A 47 -3.74 -14.88 -0.73
CA SER A 47 -3.32 -13.58 -0.25
C SER A 47 -3.57 -12.51 -1.28
N ARG A 48 -3.88 -11.32 -0.81
CA ARG A 48 -4.01 -10.16 -1.69
C ARG A 48 -2.68 -9.46 -1.77
N TRP A 49 -2.27 -9.17 -3.00
CA TRP A 49 -0.99 -8.50 -3.25
C TRP A 49 -1.23 -7.21 -4.00
N VAL A 50 -0.45 -6.20 -3.66
CA VAL A 50 -0.50 -4.93 -4.38
C VAL A 50 0.88 -4.59 -4.85
N THR A 51 0.98 -3.84 -5.97
CA THR A 51 2.28 -3.36 -6.41
C THR A 51 2.58 -2.07 -5.67
N GLY A 52 3.88 -1.83 -5.47
CA GLY A 52 4.28 -0.58 -4.84
C GLY A 52 3.82 0.62 -5.65
N GLN A 53 3.86 0.49 -6.98
CA GLN A 53 3.44 1.59 -7.84
C GLN A 53 1.98 1.94 -7.62
N ALA A 54 1.11 0.94 -7.59
CA ALA A 54 -0.32 1.19 -7.38
C ALA A 54 -0.56 1.83 -6.02
N LEU A 55 0.14 1.34 -5.02
CA LEU A 55 0.00 1.86 -3.67
C LEU A 55 0.45 3.32 -3.59
N ILE A 56 1.60 3.61 -4.18
CA ILE A 56 2.14 4.96 -4.17
C ILE A 56 1.20 5.92 -4.90
N GLU A 57 0.68 5.50 -6.04
CA GLU A 57 -0.23 6.35 -6.79
C GLU A 57 -1.51 6.63 -6.02
N HIS A 58 -2.01 5.61 -5.34
CA HIS A 58 -3.23 5.79 -4.56
C HIS A 58 -3.00 6.76 -3.40
N LEU A 59 -1.88 6.61 -2.71
CA LEU A 59 -1.56 7.49 -1.60
C LEU A 59 -1.34 8.92 -2.07
N ASN A 60 -0.71 9.08 -3.22
CA ASN A 60 -0.48 10.42 -3.77
C ASN A 60 -1.78 11.11 -4.11
N ARG A 61 -2.72 10.39 -4.66
CA ARG A 61 -4.02 10.98 -4.98
C ARG A 61 -4.71 11.46 -3.73
N ASN A 62 -4.68 10.65 -2.69
CA ASN A 62 -5.32 11.02 -1.43
C ASN A 62 -4.62 12.20 -0.77
N ALA A 63 -3.30 12.23 -0.86
CA ALA A 63 -2.55 13.33 -0.28
C ALA A 63 -2.91 14.64 -0.96
N LYS A 64 -3.03 14.61 -2.28
CA LYS A 64 -3.40 15.81 -3.01
C LYS A 64 -4.77 16.31 -2.60
N GLN A 65 -5.70 15.39 -2.42
CA GLN A 65 -7.03 15.77 -2.00
C GLN A 65 -7.01 16.44 -0.65
N LYS A 66 -6.21 15.91 0.26
CA LYS A 66 -6.13 16.48 1.59
C LYS A 66 -5.49 17.84 1.58
N GLU A 67 -4.49 17.99 0.75
CA GLU A 67 -3.80 19.27 0.69
C GLU A 67 -4.67 20.36 0.12
N SER A 68 -5.55 20.00 -0.75
CA SER A 68 -6.38 21.02 -1.33
C SER A 68 -7.48 21.43 -0.41
N ALA A 69 -7.69 20.71 0.63
CA ALA A 69 -8.79 21.07 1.53
C ALA A 69 -8.47 22.26 2.40
#